data_cf449bf6c0b43fd598b557c3b9cee999
#
_entry.id   cf449bf6c0b43fd598b557c3b9cee999
#
_cell.length_a   1.000
_cell.length_b   1.000
_cell.length_c   1.000
_cell.angle_alpha   90.00
_cell.angle_beta   90.00
_cell.angle_gamma   90.00
#
_symmetry.space_group_name_H-M   'P 1'
#
loop_
_entity.id
_entity.type
_entity.pdbx_description
1 polymer ?
#
loop_
_entity_poly.entity_id
_entity_poly.type
_entity_poly.pdbx_seq_one_letter_code
_entity_poly.pdbx_strand_id
1 'polypeptide(L)'
;MKVSAQKEYAVITGDIVDSSKLPKEQRKLLPGLIAKASRDTCKAFPDSVPFEVDVFRGDGWQLLVNDVVNSLRVGLYFRACLRSAAERGRGLDTRVAIGVGRVDFVRERVSQGDGEAYRLSGRALEDMPRKQRLWLVLPPGKEAEGLAIVVRLIDVLAQGWTGRQALAVRGALRGWTHEKIAQEWPVSISQQAVTKHLDGAQWPALEAALLYAENNLQRL
;
A
#
# COMPACT_ATOMS: atom_id res chain seq x y z
N MET A 1 -18.68 -10.88 -1.14
CA MET A 1 -18.16 -11.14 -2.50
C MET A 1 -18.01 -12.64 -2.69
N LYS A 2 -18.38 -13.21 -3.84
CA LYS A 2 -18.03 -14.60 -4.16
C LYS A 2 -16.60 -14.61 -4.72
N VAL A 3 -15.68 -15.28 -4.05
CA VAL A 3 -14.32 -15.53 -4.57
C VAL A 3 -14.38 -16.65 -5.62
N SER A 4 -13.55 -16.54 -6.66
CA SER A 4 -13.43 -17.56 -7.68
C SER A 4 -12.20 -18.44 -7.40
N ALA A 5 -12.38 -19.76 -7.36
CA ALA A 5 -11.29 -20.70 -7.14
C ALA A 5 -10.24 -20.71 -8.27
N GLN A 6 -10.59 -20.15 -9.44
CA GLN A 6 -9.72 -20.09 -10.61
C GLN A 6 -8.96 -18.77 -10.73
N LYS A 7 -9.26 -17.79 -9.86
CA LYS A 7 -8.66 -16.46 -9.90
C LYS A 7 -7.66 -16.29 -8.76
N GLU A 8 -6.56 -15.59 -9.05
CA GLU A 8 -5.65 -15.10 -8.04
C GLU A 8 -6.09 -13.73 -7.50
N TYR A 9 -5.78 -13.52 -6.26
CA TYR A 9 -6.02 -12.31 -5.51
C TYR A 9 -4.73 -11.87 -4.85
N ALA A 10 -4.67 -10.64 -4.40
CA ALA A 10 -3.64 -10.25 -3.46
C ALA A 10 -4.27 -9.93 -2.11
N VAL A 11 -3.65 -10.43 -1.05
CA VAL A 11 -3.93 -10.02 0.33
C VAL A 11 -2.77 -9.18 0.80
N ILE A 12 -3.08 -7.99 1.30
CA ILE A 12 -2.09 -7.08 1.87
C ILE A 12 -2.29 -7.08 3.38
N THR A 13 -1.28 -7.51 4.10
CA THR A 13 -1.26 -7.51 5.58
C THR A 13 -0.19 -6.53 6.04
N GLY A 14 -0.51 -5.70 7.02
CA GLY A 14 0.44 -4.71 7.52
C GLY A 14 0.23 -4.33 8.96
N ASP A 15 1.18 -3.58 9.51
CA ASP A 15 1.11 -2.95 10.82
C ASP A 15 1.80 -1.59 10.83
N ILE A 16 1.51 -0.79 11.85
CA ILE A 16 2.11 0.54 12.00
C ILE A 16 3.50 0.42 12.62
N VAL A 17 4.48 0.97 11.92
CA VAL A 17 5.89 0.97 12.37
C VAL A 17 6.02 1.71 13.70
N ASP A 18 6.68 1.06 14.68
CA ASP A 18 6.96 1.62 16.00
C ASP A 18 5.71 2.13 16.75
N SER A 19 4.53 1.55 16.50
CA SER A 19 3.25 1.91 17.11
C SER A 19 3.33 1.93 18.64
N SER A 20 4.05 0.98 19.24
CA SER A 20 4.27 0.88 20.68
C SER A 20 5.07 2.04 21.29
N LYS A 21 5.91 2.72 20.48
CA LYS A 21 6.71 3.88 20.88
C LYS A 21 5.97 5.20 20.75
N LEU A 22 4.80 5.21 20.12
CA LEU A 22 4.00 6.42 19.98
C LEU A 22 3.41 6.84 21.35
N PRO A 23 3.32 8.15 21.62
CA PRO A 23 2.58 8.66 22.77
C PRO A 23 1.15 8.10 22.82
N LYS A 24 0.62 7.90 24.03
CA LYS A 24 -0.72 7.28 24.24
C LYS A 24 -1.82 7.99 23.42
N GLU A 25 -1.77 9.31 23.36
CA GLU A 25 -2.76 10.10 22.59
C GLU A 25 -2.66 9.85 21.09
N GLN A 26 -1.46 9.73 20.53
CA GLN A 26 -1.28 9.40 19.12
C GLN A 26 -1.71 7.95 18.83
N ARG A 27 -1.46 7.00 19.72
CA ARG A 27 -1.95 5.61 19.57
C ARG A 27 -3.47 5.53 19.50
N LYS A 28 -4.19 6.34 20.27
CA LYS A 28 -5.66 6.42 20.21
C LYS A 28 -6.18 6.87 18.84
N LEU A 29 -5.40 7.63 18.08
CA LEU A 29 -5.79 8.12 16.76
C LEU A 29 -5.55 7.09 15.64
N LEU A 30 -4.71 6.06 15.87
CA LEU A 30 -4.33 5.09 14.83
C LEU A 30 -5.53 4.42 14.16
N PRO A 31 -6.55 3.89 14.86
CA PRO A 31 -7.70 3.26 14.21
C PRO A 31 -8.42 4.22 13.25
N GLY A 32 -8.58 5.48 13.65
CA GLY A 32 -9.21 6.52 12.83
C GLY A 32 -8.39 6.86 11.58
N LEU A 33 -7.06 6.93 11.70
CA LEU A 33 -6.15 7.18 10.58
C LEU A 33 -6.13 6.00 9.59
N ILE A 34 -6.09 4.76 10.09
CA ILE A 34 -6.17 3.56 9.27
C ILE A 34 -7.52 3.50 8.56
N ALA A 35 -8.63 3.75 9.26
CA ALA A 35 -9.96 3.76 8.65
C ALA A 35 -10.10 4.85 7.58
N LYS A 36 -9.49 6.03 7.79
CA LYS A 36 -9.46 7.09 6.76
C LYS A 36 -8.66 6.64 5.55
N ALA A 37 -7.45 6.12 5.74
CA ALA A 37 -6.61 5.59 4.66
C ALA A 37 -7.33 4.48 3.88
N SER A 38 -8.09 3.61 4.57
CA SER A 38 -8.94 2.58 4.00
C SER A 38 -9.98 3.17 3.03
N ARG A 39 -10.81 4.09 3.52
CA ARG A 39 -11.83 4.74 2.68
C ARG A 39 -11.24 5.47 1.48
N ASP A 40 -10.10 6.16 1.68
CA ASP A 40 -9.41 6.84 0.58
C ASP A 40 -8.89 5.83 -0.46
N THR A 41 -8.43 4.65 -0.02
CA THR A 41 -7.96 3.58 -0.91
C THR A 41 -9.10 2.93 -1.68
N CYS A 42 -10.22 2.59 -1.03
CA CYS A 42 -11.41 2.07 -1.72
C CYS A 42 -11.94 3.05 -2.77
N LYS A 43 -11.96 4.35 -2.46
CA LYS A 43 -12.36 5.39 -3.42
C LYS A 43 -11.38 5.57 -4.58
N ALA A 44 -10.09 5.37 -4.34
CA ALA A 44 -9.06 5.50 -5.36
C ALA A 44 -9.03 4.31 -6.32
N PHE A 45 -9.37 3.11 -5.84
CA PHE A 45 -9.31 1.83 -6.56
C PHE A 45 -10.59 1.01 -6.39
N PRO A 46 -11.77 1.53 -6.81
CA PRO A 46 -13.06 0.90 -6.51
C PRO A 46 -13.20 -0.49 -7.13
N ASP A 47 -12.60 -0.71 -8.30
CA ASP A 47 -12.66 -2.00 -9.01
C ASP A 47 -11.70 -3.04 -8.44
N SER A 48 -10.62 -2.58 -7.79
CA SER A 48 -9.56 -3.45 -7.26
C SER A 48 -9.73 -3.75 -5.77
N VAL A 49 -10.36 -2.85 -5.00
CA VAL A 49 -10.47 -2.94 -3.53
C VAL A 49 -11.95 -3.03 -3.14
N PRO A 50 -12.50 -4.26 -3.01
CA PRO A 50 -13.92 -4.48 -2.80
C PRO A 50 -14.40 -4.22 -1.36
N PHE A 51 -13.49 -4.20 -0.39
CA PHE A 51 -13.79 -4.04 1.03
C PHE A 51 -12.91 -2.99 1.67
N GLU A 52 -13.44 -2.34 2.68
CA GLU A 52 -12.61 -1.54 3.59
C GLU A 52 -11.60 -2.43 4.31
N VAL A 53 -10.48 -1.82 4.70
CA VAL A 53 -9.44 -2.47 5.50
C VAL A 53 -10.03 -2.97 6.82
N ASP A 54 -9.72 -4.18 7.18
CA ASP A 54 -10.00 -4.70 8.50
C ASP A 54 -8.83 -4.44 9.45
N VAL A 55 -9.14 -3.86 10.62
CA VAL A 55 -8.14 -3.54 11.65
C VAL A 55 -8.21 -4.60 12.73
N PHE A 56 -7.07 -5.19 13.07
CA PHE A 56 -6.97 -6.18 14.13
C PHE A 56 -5.76 -5.87 15.03
N ARG A 57 -5.83 -6.28 16.30
CA ARG A 57 -4.76 -6.10 17.29
C ARG A 57 -4.26 -4.66 17.46
N GLY A 58 -5.15 -3.67 17.24
CA GLY A 58 -4.87 -2.25 17.51
C GLY A 58 -4.14 -1.49 16.42
N ASP A 59 -3.15 -2.05 15.76
CA ASP A 59 -2.33 -1.41 14.72
C ASP A 59 -2.10 -2.28 13.48
N GLY A 60 -2.49 -3.57 13.57
CA GLY A 60 -2.49 -4.49 12.43
C GLY A 60 -3.71 -4.25 11.53
N TRP A 61 -3.51 -4.38 10.24
CA TRP A 61 -4.56 -4.18 9.24
C TRP A 61 -4.41 -5.16 8.07
N GLN A 62 -5.54 -5.44 7.40
CA GLN A 62 -5.58 -6.34 6.26
C GLN A 62 -6.53 -5.84 5.18
N LEU A 63 -6.13 -5.99 3.94
CA LEU A 63 -6.83 -5.54 2.74
C LEU A 63 -6.83 -6.65 1.69
N LEU A 64 -7.97 -6.84 1.02
CA LEU A 64 -8.08 -7.71 -0.13
C LEU A 64 -8.06 -6.89 -1.42
N VAL A 65 -7.28 -7.34 -2.40
CA VAL A 65 -7.20 -6.74 -3.74
C VAL A 65 -7.61 -7.79 -4.78
N ASN A 66 -8.64 -7.45 -5.55
CA ASN A 66 -9.19 -8.31 -6.60
C ASN A 66 -8.29 -8.42 -7.82
N ASP A 67 -7.55 -7.35 -8.12
CA ASP A 67 -6.68 -7.25 -9.27
C ASP A 67 -5.23 -7.30 -8.78
N VAL A 68 -4.59 -8.45 -9.00
CA VAL A 68 -3.21 -8.71 -8.59
C VAL A 68 -2.24 -7.68 -9.19
N VAL A 69 -2.48 -7.24 -10.42
CA VAL A 69 -1.63 -6.27 -11.11
C VAL A 69 -1.55 -4.97 -10.32
N ASN A 70 -2.67 -4.51 -9.77
CA ASN A 70 -2.75 -3.28 -8.97
C ASN A 70 -2.28 -3.43 -7.51
N SER A 71 -1.94 -4.64 -7.05
CA SER A 71 -1.68 -4.90 -5.63
C SER A 71 -0.55 -4.04 -5.04
N LEU A 72 0.54 -3.88 -5.76
CA LEU A 72 1.68 -3.06 -5.33
C LEU A 72 1.31 -1.56 -5.29
N ARG A 73 0.61 -1.08 -6.31
CA ARG A 73 0.11 0.30 -6.40
C ARG A 73 -0.87 0.63 -5.26
N VAL A 74 -1.80 -0.27 -4.96
CA VAL A 74 -2.75 -0.17 -3.85
C VAL A 74 -2.02 -0.14 -2.50
N GLY A 75 -1.07 -1.05 -2.27
CA GLY A 75 -0.28 -1.09 -1.04
C GLY A 75 0.53 0.19 -0.81
N LEU A 76 1.17 0.72 -1.86
CA LEU A 76 1.89 2.00 -1.81
C LEU A 76 0.96 3.19 -1.60
N TYR A 77 -0.22 3.20 -2.21
CA TYR A 77 -1.20 4.25 -2.00
C TYR A 77 -1.68 4.28 -0.55
N PHE A 78 -2.01 3.13 0.03
CA PHE A 78 -2.39 3.03 1.43
C PHE A 78 -1.27 3.54 2.37
N ARG A 79 -0.03 3.12 2.12
CA ARG A 79 1.15 3.61 2.84
C ARG A 79 1.31 5.13 2.72
N ALA A 80 1.15 5.68 1.51
CA ALA A 80 1.22 7.12 1.25
C ALA A 80 0.08 7.89 1.95
N CYS A 81 -1.12 7.30 2.09
CA CYS A 81 -2.21 7.88 2.88
C CYS A 81 -1.81 8.06 4.34
N LEU A 82 -1.23 7.04 4.96
CA LEU A 82 -0.77 7.10 6.35
C LEU A 82 0.37 8.11 6.54
N ARG A 83 1.34 8.12 5.61
CA ARG A 83 2.46 9.07 5.68
C ARG A 83 2.03 10.52 5.49
N SER A 84 1.07 10.78 4.61
CA SER A 84 0.56 12.12 4.36
C SER A 84 -0.41 12.63 5.42
N ALA A 85 -0.86 11.78 6.34
CA ALA A 85 -1.78 12.18 7.42
C ALA A 85 -1.10 13.04 8.52
N ALA A 86 0.23 13.07 8.58
CA ALA A 86 0.93 13.94 9.53
C ALA A 86 1.15 15.33 8.95
N GLU A 87 0.76 16.34 9.68
CA GLU A 87 0.95 17.75 9.28
C GLU A 87 2.43 18.15 9.23
N ARG A 88 3.29 17.54 10.05
CA ARG A 88 4.72 17.83 10.14
C ARG A 88 5.55 16.56 10.26
N GLY A 89 6.78 16.58 9.73
CA GLY A 89 7.72 15.47 9.82
C GLY A 89 7.48 14.36 8.81
N ARG A 90 7.95 13.13 9.14
CA ARG A 90 7.85 11.95 8.25
C ARG A 90 6.49 11.26 8.29
N GLY A 91 5.61 11.64 9.20
CA GLY A 91 4.32 10.97 9.37
C GLY A 91 4.43 9.54 9.93
N LEU A 92 3.28 8.88 9.98
CA LEU A 92 3.22 7.44 10.28
C LEU A 92 3.77 6.65 9.11
N ASP A 93 4.41 5.52 9.38
CA ASP A 93 4.76 4.55 8.36
C ASP A 93 4.16 3.18 8.71
N THR A 94 3.98 2.34 7.72
CA THR A 94 3.44 1.00 7.89
C THR A 94 4.29 -0.02 7.17
N ARG A 95 4.43 -1.22 7.74
CA ARG A 95 4.89 -2.38 7.01
C ARG A 95 3.75 -2.87 6.12
N VAL A 96 4.08 -3.31 4.93
CA VAL A 96 3.15 -3.74 3.87
C VAL A 96 3.67 -5.05 3.30
N ALA A 97 3.04 -6.15 3.62
CA ALA A 97 3.33 -7.47 3.07
C ALA A 97 2.21 -7.88 2.12
N ILE A 98 2.55 -8.10 0.86
CA ILE A 98 1.62 -8.47 -0.20
C ILE A 98 1.83 -9.95 -0.52
N GLY A 99 0.81 -10.77 -0.31
CA GLY A 99 0.78 -12.17 -0.74
C GLY A 99 -0.15 -12.32 -1.92
N VAL A 100 0.35 -12.85 -3.02
CA VAL A 100 -0.44 -13.21 -4.20
C VAL A 100 -0.76 -14.69 -4.15
N GLY A 101 -1.98 -15.07 -4.52
CA GLY A 101 -2.39 -16.47 -4.57
C GLY A 101 -3.90 -16.64 -4.55
N ARG A 102 -4.34 -17.88 -4.35
CA ARG A 102 -5.77 -18.20 -4.24
C ARG A 102 -6.32 -17.76 -2.90
N VAL A 103 -7.60 -17.41 -2.94
CA VAL A 103 -8.41 -17.12 -1.75
C VAL A 103 -9.52 -18.17 -1.69
N ASP A 104 -9.60 -18.89 -0.59
CA ASP A 104 -10.57 -19.99 -0.43
C ASP A 104 -11.97 -19.42 -0.11
N PHE A 105 -12.01 -18.45 0.80
CA PHE A 105 -13.23 -17.72 1.12
C PHE A 105 -12.92 -16.37 1.77
N VAL A 106 -13.86 -15.44 1.71
CA VAL A 106 -13.91 -14.21 2.50
C VAL A 106 -15.29 -14.13 3.14
N ARG A 107 -15.36 -13.94 4.45
CA ARG A 107 -16.61 -13.77 5.20
C ARG A 107 -17.00 -12.28 5.25
N GLU A 108 -17.59 -11.84 6.34
CA GLU A 108 -18.01 -10.45 6.53
C GLU A 108 -16.84 -9.46 6.60
N ARG A 109 -15.69 -9.92 7.10
CA ARG A 109 -14.46 -9.14 7.23
C ARG A 109 -13.33 -9.78 6.46
N VAL A 110 -12.42 -8.95 5.95
CA VAL A 110 -11.23 -9.43 5.23
C VAL A 110 -10.39 -10.34 6.13
N SER A 111 -10.19 -9.97 7.40
CA SER A 111 -9.40 -10.77 8.36
C SER A 111 -10.02 -12.12 8.74
N GLN A 112 -11.25 -12.39 8.31
CA GLN A 112 -11.94 -13.69 8.48
C GLN A 112 -11.86 -14.56 7.23
N GLY A 113 -11.08 -14.16 6.24
CA GLY A 113 -10.79 -14.94 5.05
C GLY A 113 -9.67 -15.96 5.28
N ASP A 114 -9.54 -16.90 4.35
CA ASP A 114 -8.44 -17.84 4.29
C ASP A 114 -8.07 -18.14 2.82
N GLY A 115 -6.88 -18.68 2.64
CA GLY A 115 -6.32 -19.05 1.37
C GLY A 115 -4.81 -18.82 1.31
N GLU A 116 -4.22 -19.19 0.19
CA GLU A 116 -2.79 -19.06 -0.06
C GLU A 116 -2.30 -17.61 0.08
N ALA A 117 -3.02 -16.64 -0.50
CA ALA A 117 -2.68 -15.22 -0.43
C ALA A 117 -2.64 -14.70 1.02
N TYR A 118 -3.56 -15.16 1.88
CA TYR A 118 -3.58 -14.84 3.30
C TYR A 118 -2.37 -15.37 4.03
N ARG A 119 -2.05 -16.66 3.80
CA ARG A 119 -0.90 -17.33 4.44
C ARG A 119 0.43 -16.71 3.99
N LEU A 120 0.56 -16.37 2.69
CA LEU A 120 1.76 -15.73 2.15
C LEU A 120 1.95 -14.32 2.72
N SER A 121 0.91 -13.49 2.74
CA SER A 121 1.03 -12.12 3.27
C SER A 121 1.31 -12.10 4.78
N GLY A 122 0.66 -13.00 5.55
CA GLY A 122 0.89 -13.12 6.99
C GLY A 122 2.33 -13.52 7.32
N ARG A 123 2.84 -14.58 6.70
CA ARG A 123 4.22 -15.03 6.88
C ARG A 123 5.22 -13.97 6.43
N ALA A 124 4.99 -13.33 5.28
CA ALA A 124 5.86 -12.26 4.79
C ALA A 124 5.92 -11.08 5.78
N LEU A 125 4.84 -10.75 6.47
CA LEU A 125 4.85 -9.71 7.50
C LEU A 125 5.65 -10.13 8.73
N GLU A 126 5.47 -11.39 9.18
CA GLU A 126 6.20 -11.95 10.33
C GLU A 126 7.70 -12.03 10.05
N ASP A 127 8.09 -12.52 8.87
CA ASP A 127 9.49 -12.74 8.47
C ASP A 127 10.17 -11.47 7.93
N MET A 128 9.42 -10.36 7.81
CA MET A 128 9.92 -9.12 7.19
C MET A 128 11.11 -8.56 7.97
N PRO A 129 12.27 -8.35 7.31
CA PRO A 129 13.44 -7.76 7.95
C PRO A 129 13.14 -6.40 8.59
N ARG A 130 13.72 -6.12 9.77
CA ARG A 130 13.43 -4.92 10.57
C ARG A 130 13.53 -3.59 9.81
N LYS A 131 14.41 -3.50 8.80
CA LYS A 131 14.60 -2.30 7.98
C LYS A 131 13.76 -2.27 6.70
N GLN A 132 12.96 -3.29 6.47
CA GLN A 132 12.08 -3.40 5.32
C GLN A 132 10.65 -2.97 5.71
N ARG A 133 9.93 -2.38 4.76
CA ARG A 133 8.55 -1.90 4.95
C ARG A 133 7.61 -2.37 3.86
N LEU A 134 8.14 -2.93 2.77
CA LEU A 134 7.37 -3.45 1.64
C LEU A 134 7.93 -4.80 1.22
N TRP A 135 7.06 -5.80 1.11
CA TRP A 135 7.40 -7.13 0.61
C TRP A 135 6.28 -7.68 -0.23
N LEU A 136 6.62 -8.21 -1.39
CA LEU A 136 5.71 -8.92 -2.28
C LEU A 136 6.17 -10.38 -2.36
N VAL A 137 5.24 -11.31 -2.12
CA VAL A 137 5.48 -12.76 -2.20
C VAL A 137 4.50 -13.36 -3.18
N LEU A 138 5.03 -14.13 -4.12
CA LEU A 138 4.28 -14.88 -5.11
C LEU A 138 4.17 -16.35 -4.68
N PRO A 139 3.20 -17.10 -5.23
CA PRO A 139 3.12 -18.53 -5.03
C PRO A 139 4.40 -19.24 -5.48
N PRO A 140 4.77 -20.38 -4.86
CA PRO A 140 5.90 -21.19 -5.31
C PRO A 140 5.78 -21.55 -6.79
N GLY A 141 6.90 -21.43 -7.52
CA GLY A 141 6.97 -21.68 -8.95
C GLY A 141 6.49 -20.54 -9.86
N LYS A 142 6.09 -19.40 -9.26
CA LYS A 142 5.72 -18.18 -9.99
C LYS A 142 6.66 -17.02 -9.71
N GLU A 143 7.85 -17.29 -9.21
CA GLU A 143 8.86 -16.27 -8.95
C GLU A 143 9.24 -15.56 -10.25
N ALA A 144 9.14 -14.23 -10.23
CA ALA A 144 9.63 -13.39 -11.33
C ALA A 144 11.04 -12.87 -10.98
N GLU A 145 12.01 -13.27 -11.79
CA GLU A 145 13.40 -12.81 -11.63
C GLU A 145 13.44 -11.28 -11.63
N GLY A 146 14.16 -10.71 -10.69
CA GLY A 146 14.30 -9.25 -10.54
C GLY A 146 13.11 -8.55 -9.85
N LEU A 147 11.92 -9.12 -9.80
CA LEU A 147 10.75 -8.46 -9.19
C LEU A 147 10.98 -8.16 -7.70
N ALA A 148 11.54 -9.10 -6.95
CA ALA A 148 11.86 -8.90 -5.53
C ALA A 148 12.86 -7.76 -5.32
N ILE A 149 13.86 -7.63 -6.22
CA ILE A 149 14.83 -6.53 -6.20
C ILE A 149 14.14 -5.21 -6.48
N VAL A 150 13.27 -5.15 -7.49
CA VAL A 150 12.51 -3.94 -7.85
C VAL A 150 11.60 -3.51 -6.70
N VAL A 151 10.85 -4.43 -6.10
CA VAL A 151 10.02 -4.15 -4.91
C VAL A 151 10.86 -3.61 -3.75
N ARG A 152 12.06 -4.15 -3.55
CA ARG A 152 12.99 -3.66 -2.54
C ARG A 152 13.48 -2.24 -2.82
N LEU A 153 13.78 -1.90 -4.07
CA LEU A 153 14.15 -0.53 -4.48
C LEU A 153 12.98 0.45 -4.29
N ILE A 154 11.76 0.05 -4.67
CA ILE A 154 10.54 0.82 -4.41
C ILE A 154 10.40 1.10 -2.90
N ASP A 155 10.61 0.10 -2.05
CA ASP A 155 10.55 0.27 -0.59
C ASP A 155 11.54 1.33 -0.10
N VAL A 156 12.80 1.27 -0.56
CA VAL A 156 13.85 2.23 -0.19
C VAL A 156 13.44 3.66 -0.56
N LEU A 157 12.93 3.87 -1.78
CA LEU A 157 12.44 5.18 -2.22
C LEU A 157 11.27 5.66 -1.35
N ALA A 158 10.29 4.79 -1.10
CA ALA A 158 9.10 5.13 -0.31
C ALA A 158 9.41 5.44 1.17
N GLN A 159 10.44 4.81 1.74
CA GLN A 159 10.90 5.12 3.10
C GLN A 159 11.42 6.57 3.24
N GLY A 160 11.95 7.15 2.16
CA GLY A 160 12.46 8.51 2.12
C GLY A 160 11.38 9.62 2.09
N TRP A 161 10.13 9.30 1.77
CA TRP A 161 9.11 10.32 1.56
C TRP A 161 8.79 11.15 2.81
N THR A 162 8.70 12.45 2.63
CA THR A 162 8.06 13.36 3.58
C THR A 162 6.53 13.26 3.43
N GLY A 163 5.77 13.80 4.39
CA GLY A 163 4.30 13.83 4.30
C GLY A 163 3.79 14.55 3.04
N ARG A 164 4.45 15.64 2.62
CA ARG A 164 4.09 16.38 1.39
C ARG A 164 4.44 15.60 0.12
N GLN A 165 5.56 14.90 0.09
CA GLN A 165 5.92 14.02 -1.02
C GLN A 165 4.93 12.85 -1.12
N ALA A 166 4.59 12.22 0.01
CA ALA A 166 3.58 11.16 0.05
C ALA A 166 2.21 11.65 -0.45
N LEU A 167 1.83 12.90 -0.13
CA LEU A 167 0.59 13.49 -0.62
C LEU A 167 0.60 13.69 -2.15
N ALA A 168 1.73 14.15 -2.72
CA ALA A 168 1.88 14.25 -4.18
C ALA A 168 1.82 12.86 -4.85
N VAL A 169 2.54 11.87 -4.28
CA VAL A 169 2.57 10.49 -4.78
C VAL A 169 1.19 9.84 -4.74
N ARG A 170 0.33 10.14 -3.76
CA ARG A 170 -1.07 9.67 -3.74
C ARG A 170 -1.83 10.05 -5.01
N GLY A 171 -1.67 11.29 -5.46
CA GLY A 171 -2.30 11.73 -6.71
C GLY A 171 -1.69 11.06 -7.94
N ALA A 172 -0.38 10.98 -7.98
CA ALA A 172 0.35 10.35 -9.09
C ALA A 172 0.05 8.85 -9.21
N LEU A 173 -0.08 8.11 -8.10
CA LEU A 173 -0.53 6.71 -8.09
C LEU A 173 -1.94 6.50 -8.67
N ARG A 174 -2.78 7.54 -8.67
CA ARG A 174 -4.10 7.54 -9.31
C ARG A 174 -4.07 7.97 -10.78
N GLY A 175 -2.89 8.26 -11.34
CA GLY A 175 -2.74 8.79 -12.68
C GLY A 175 -3.18 10.25 -12.84
N TRP A 176 -3.24 11.03 -11.76
CA TRP A 176 -3.61 12.44 -11.82
C TRP A 176 -2.49 13.29 -12.42
N THR A 177 -2.86 14.30 -13.21
CA THR A 177 -1.94 15.34 -13.66
C THR A 177 -1.46 16.21 -12.49
N HIS A 178 -0.34 16.87 -12.64
CA HIS A 178 0.18 17.81 -11.63
C HIS A 178 -0.83 18.92 -11.30
N GLU A 179 -1.59 19.36 -12.29
CA GLU A 179 -2.67 20.33 -12.11
C GLU A 179 -3.78 19.74 -11.18
N LYS A 180 -4.24 18.54 -11.46
CA LYS A 180 -5.25 17.86 -10.63
C LYS A 180 -4.74 17.63 -9.22
N ILE A 181 -3.48 17.25 -9.04
CA ILE A 181 -2.86 17.10 -7.72
C ILE A 181 -2.85 18.44 -6.98
N ALA A 182 -2.51 19.54 -7.67
CA ALA A 182 -2.49 20.87 -7.07
C ALA A 182 -3.89 21.35 -6.63
N GLN A 183 -4.92 21.06 -7.45
CA GLN A 183 -6.33 21.37 -7.13
C GLN A 183 -6.85 20.61 -5.89
N GLU A 184 -6.42 19.37 -5.74
CA GLU A 184 -6.84 18.50 -4.62
C GLU A 184 -5.94 18.65 -3.36
N TRP A 185 -4.99 19.59 -3.40
CA TRP A 185 -4.12 19.84 -2.25
C TRP A 185 -4.86 20.57 -1.14
N PRO A 186 -4.66 20.21 0.15
CA PRO A 186 -5.41 20.81 1.27
C PRO A 186 -5.26 22.34 1.39
N VAL A 187 -4.16 22.87 0.88
CA VAL A 187 -3.85 24.31 0.83
C VAL A 187 -3.39 24.63 -0.58
N SER A 188 -3.87 25.73 -1.16
CA SER A 188 -3.50 26.11 -2.53
C SER A 188 -1.99 26.07 -2.77
N ILE A 189 -1.55 25.30 -3.78
CA ILE A 189 -0.17 25.22 -4.23
C ILE A 189 -0.11 25.30 -5.76
N SER A 190 1.06 25.64 -6.29
CA SER A 190 1.29 25.65 -7.73
C SER A 190 1.63 24.25 -8.27
N GLN A 191 1.43 24.03 -9.59
CA GLN A 191 1.88 22.83 -10.27
C GLN A 191 3.38 22.62 -10.14
N GLN A 192 4.18 23.70 -10.14
CA GLN A 192 5.63 23.65 -9.95
C GLN A 192 5.99 23.12 -8.54
N ALA A 193 5.19 23.45 -7.53
CA ALA A 193 5.38 22.91 -6.18
C ALA A 193 5.06 21.40 -6.14
N VAL A 194 4.01 20.95 -6.85
CA VAL A 194 3.72 19.52 -7.03
C VAL A 194 4.88 18.81 -7.70
N THR A 195 5.40 19.35 -8.81
CA THR A 195 6.57 18.81 -9.52
C THR A 195 7.75 18.64 -8.57
N LYS A 196 8.11 19.64 -7.78
CA LYS A 196 9.20 19.54 -6.80
C LYS A 196 8.96 18.43 -5.75
N HIS A 197 7.71 18.22 -5.33
CA HIS A 197 7.40 17.12 -4.39
C HIS A 197 7.52 15.76 -5.05
N LEU A 198 7.11 15.61 -6.30
CA LEU A 198 7.23 14.36 -7.06
C LEU A 198 8.70 14.06 -7.41
N ASP A 199 9.47 15.06 -7.82
CA ASP A 199 10.92 14.91 -8.06
C ASP A 199 11.65 14.50 -6.78
N GLY A 200 11.36 15.15 -5.66
CA GLY A 200 11.91 14.78 -4.36
C GLY A 200 11.47 13.41 -3.86
N ALA A 201 10.34 12.90 -4.32
CA ALA A 201 9.88 11.53 -4.06
C ALA A 201 10.46 10.51 -5.06
N GLN A 202 11.24 10.95 -6.05
CA GLN A 202 11.78 10.13 -7.14
C GLN A 202 10.68 9.44 -7.96
N TRP A 203 9.57 10.16 -8.22
CA TRP A 203 8.39 9.60 -8.88
C TRP A 203 8.69 8.97 -10.24
N PRO A 204 9.48 9.56 -11.15
CA PRO A 204 9.75 8.93 -12.44
C PRO A 204 10.40 7.55 -12.33
N ALA A 205 11.34 7.37 -11.39
CA ALA A 205 11.99 6.08 -11.14
C ALA A 205 11.01 5.09 -10.50
N LEU A 206 10.19 5.58 -9.55
CA LEU A 206 9.16 4.78 -8.89
C LEU A 206 8.10 4.30 -9.88
N GLU A 207 7.62 5.18 -10.77
CA GLU A 207 6.62 4.85 -11.78
C GLU A 207 7.14 3.79 -12.75
N ALA A 208 8.37 3.93 -13.24
CA ALA A 208 9.01 2.93 -14.09
C ALA A 208 9.14 1.57 -13.38
N ALA A 209 9.51 1.57 -12.10
CA ALA A 209 9.59 0.36 -11.29
C ALA A 209 8.22 -0.29 -11.04
N LEU A 210 7.17 0.52 -10.83
CA LEU A 210 5.79 0.05 -10.72
C LEU A 210 5.31 -0.59 -12.02
N LEU A 211 5.51 0.06 -13.16
CA LEU A 211 5.13 -0.47 -14.47
C LEU A 211 5.85 -1.80 -14.76
N TYR A 212 7.13 -1.92 -14.41
CA TYR A 212 7.84 -3.19 -14.49
C TYR A 212 7.19 -4.26 -13.62
N ALA A 213 6.85 -3.95 -12.38
CA ALA A 213 6.22 -4.90 -11.46
C ALA A 213 4.82 -5.32 -11.96
N GLU A 214 4.00 -4.36 -12.40
CA GLU A 214 2.67 -4.60 -12.96
C GLU A 214 2.72 -5.51 -14.20
N ASN A 215 3.66 -5.28 -15.12
CA ASN A 215 3.88 -6.13 -16.29
C ASN A 215 4.30 -7.57 -15.92
N ASN A 216 5.06 -7.74 -14.84
CA ASN A 216 5.40 -9.10 -14.36
C ASN A 216 4.19 -9.78 -13.71
N LEU A 217 3.42 -9.05 -12.90
CA LEU A 217 2.21 -9.58 -12.25
C LEU A 217 1.11 -9.94 -13.25
N GLN A 218 1.04 -9.24 -14.39
CA GLN A 218 0.07 -9.53 -15.45
C GLN A 218 0.34 -10.87 -16.19
N ARG A 219 1.57 -11.38 -16.09
CA ARG A 219 2.00 -12.62 -16.75
C ARG A 219 1.83 -13.87 -15.88
N LEU A 220 1.41 -13.70 -14.64
CA LEU A 220 1.16 -14.81 -13.70
C LEU A 220 -0.12 -15.56 -14.05
#